data_8034612bd607a9d3eb3a2dcf18d183c2
#
_entry.id   8034612bd607a9d3eb3a2dcf18d183c2
#
_cell.length_a   1.000
_cell.length_b   1.000
_cell.length_c   1.000
_cell.angle_alpha   90.00
_cell.angle_beta   90.00
_cell.angle_gamma   90.00
#
_symmetry.space_group_name_H-M   'P 1'
#
loop_
_entity.id
_entity.type
_entity.pdbx_description
1 polymer ?
#
loop_
_entity_poly.entity_id
_entity_poly.type
_entity_poly.pdbx_seq_one_letter_code
_entity_poly.pdbx_strand_id
1 'polypeptide(L)'
;MDGLGVDIESTTVEDVIERNRRLVELSRSLREAVPAGRPIAAITLSAVHVEVVNPAYWPDYPWAELAMTFDVMMPMAYWSIRQGELRDGGRYVGENIDRIRASTGDPDIPIHVIGGIADDVTNAELRAMVAAIQVRGAIGGSLYDWRTSQPTHWLTLAPLAELRAG
;
A
#
# COMPACT_ATOMS: atom_id res chain seq x y z
N MET A 1 7.45 17.68 10.10
CA MET A 1 7.01 16.74 9.04
C MET A 1 8.04 15.63 8.97
N ASP A 2 7.63 14.40 9.18
CA ASP A 2 8.55 13.27 9.40
C ASP A 2 8.90 12.56 8.07
N GLY A 3 8.04 12.65 7.06
CA GLY A 3 8.23 12.09 5.72
C GLY A 3 7.25 12.67 4.71
N LEU A 4 7.30 12.17 3.48
CA LEU A 4 6.42 12.53 2.37
C LEU A 4 5.79 11.27 1.78
N GLY A 5 4.46 11.23 1.64
CA GLY A 5 3.75 10.21 0.85
C GLY A 5 3.36 10.78 -0.52
N VAL A 6 3.61 10.01 -1.56
CA VAL A 6 3.25 10.37 -2.94
C VAL A 6 2.15 9.42 -3.41
N ASP A 7 0.99 9.97 -3.74
CA ASP A 7 -0.17 9.21 -4.21
C ASP A 7 -0.07 8.92 -5.72
N ILE A 8 -0.05 7.63 -6.07
CA ILE A 8 0.26 7.14 -7.43
C ILE A 8 -0.94 6.36 -7.96
N GLU A 9 -1.90 7.08 -8.53
CA GLU A 9 -3.13 6.46 -9.06
C GLU A 9 -3.62 7.04 -10.39
N SER A 10 -2.99 8.13 -10.88
CA SER A 10 -3.47 8.81 -12.08
C SER A 10 -3.15 8.06 -13.36
N THR A 11 -4.19 7.76 -14.15
CA THR A 11 -4.10 7.14 -15.47
C THR A 11 -4.29 8.13 -16.63
N THR A 12 -4.11 9.42 -16.39
CA THR A 12 -4.33 10.50 -17.38
C THR A 12 -3.45 10.35 -18.64
N VAL A 13 -2.25 9.78 -18.49
CA VAL A 13 -1.42 9.40 -19.65
C VAL A 13 -1.88 8.04 -20.14
N GLU A 14 -2.52 7.99 -21.31
CA GLU A 14 -3.12 6.77 -21.87
C GLU A 14 -2.07 5.73 -22.28
N ASP A 15 -0.98 6.18 -22.91
CA ASP A 15 0.14 5.29 -23.25
C ASP A 15 0.83 4.79 -21.99
N VAL A 16 0.74 3.49 -21.76
CA VAL A 16 1.24 2.83 -20.54
C VAL A 16 2.76 2.93 -20.43
N ILE A 17 3.49 2.78 -21.52
CA ILE A 17 4.96 2.86 -21.54
C ILE A 17 5.39 4.26 -21.14
N GLU A 18 4.77 5.27 -21.72
CA GLU A 18 5.05 6.68 -21.42
C GLU A 18 4.62 7.03 -19.99
N ARG A 19 3.49 6.51 -19.52
CA ARG A 19 3.03 6.68 -18.13
C ARG A 19 4.06 6.13 -17.14
N ASN A 20 4.50 4.89 -17.33
CA ASN A 20 5.49 4.27 -16.47
C ASN A 20 6.83 5.03 -16.51
N ARG A 21 7.28 5.42 -17.69
CA ARG A 21 8.50 6.23 -17.84
C ARG A 21 8.42 7.55 -17.06
N ARG A 22 7.31 8.30 -17.22
CA ARG A 22 7.10 9.58 -16.49
C ARG A 22 6.99 9.38 -15.00
N LEU A 23 6.31 8.33 -14.55
CA LEU A 23 6.21 8.00 -13.13
C LEU A 23 7.59 7.76 -12.52
N VAL A 24 8.41 6.94 -13.16
CA VAL A 24 9.76 6.64 -12.67
C VAL A 24 10.66 7.89 -12.67
N GLU A 25 10.60 8.72 -13.71
CA GLU A 25 11.36 9.97 -13.77
C GLU A 25 10.92 10.96 -12.68
N LEU A 26 9.62 11.14 -12.51
CA LEU A 26 9.07 11.99 -11.45
C LEU A 26 9.50 11.50 -10.07
N SER A 27 9.42 10.20 -9.82
CA SER A 27 9.82 9.59 -8.55
C SER A 27 11.31 9.86 -8.23
N ARG A 28 12.19 9.70 -9.20
CA ARG A 28 13.62 10.03 -9.05
C ARG A 28 13.84 11.51 -8.75
N SER A 29 13.18 12.39 -9.50
CA SER A 29 13.27 13.84 -9.27
C SER A 29 12.76 14.25 -7.89
N LEU A 30 11.70 13.60 -7.39
CA LEU A 30 11.21 13.81 -6.04
C LEU A 30 12.22 13.34 -4.99
N ARG A 31 12.85 12.16 -5.20
CA ARG A 31 13.89 11.66 -4.29
C ARG A 31 15.08 12.62 -4.21
N GLU A 32 15.51 13.19 -5.33
CA GLU A 32 16.58 14.16 -5.39
C GLU A 32 16.20 15.49 -4.69
N ALA A 33 14.95 15.92 -4.78
CA ALA A 33 14.45 17.15 -4.17
C ALA A 33 14.22 17.03 -2.65
N VAL A 34 14.00 15.82 -2.14
CA VAL A 34 13.77 15.57 -0.71
C VAL A 34 15.10 15.44 0.01
N PRO A 35 15.32 16.17 1.13
CA PRO A 35 16.57 16.10 1.88
C PRO A 35 16.95 14.66 2.27
N ALA A 36 18.24 14.35 2.21
CA ALA A 36 18.78 13.07 2.63
C ALA A 36 18.34 12.72 4.07
N GLY A 37 17.95 11.46 4.28
CA GLY A 37 17.44 10.98 5.57
C GLY A 37 15.97 11.29 5.86
N ARG A 38 15.27 11.96 4.96
CA ARG A 38 13.81 12.08 5.02
C ARG A 38 13.16 10.93 4.24
N PRO A 39 12.33 10.10 4.89
CA PRO A 39 11.66 9.02 4.20
C PRO A 39 10.61 9.54 3.21
N ILE A 40 10.51 8.86 2.07
CA ILE A 40 9.43 9.03 1.11
C ILE A 40 8.70 7.70 0.91
N ALA A 41 7.39 7.77 0.83
CA ALA A 41 6.53 6.61 0.66
C ALA A 41 5.78 6.67 -0.68
N ALA A 42 5.69 5.55 -1.37
CA ALA A 42 4.81 5.38 -2.52
C ALA A 42 3.43 4.90 -2.06
N ILE A 43 2.43 5.76 -2.09
CA ILE A 43 1.03 5.36 -1.93
C ILE A 43 0.60 4.80 -3.28
N THR A 44 0.46 3.47 -3.35
CA THR A 44 0.28 2.76 -4.62
C THR A 44 -1.12 2.17 -4.75
N LEU A 45 -1.49 1.86 -5.97
CA LEU A 45 -2.61 0.96 -6.21
C LEU A 45 -2.39 -0.38 -5.48
N SER A 46 -3.49 -1.08 -5.17
CA SER A 46 -3.41 -2.45 -4.66
C SER A 46 -2.80 -3.37 -5.73
N ALA A 47 -1.76 -4.13 -5.38
CA ALA A 47 -1.18 -5.12 -6.28
C ALA A 47 -2.21 -6.18 -6.71
N VAL A 48 -3.07 -6.62 -5.80
CA VAL A 48 -4.19 -7.52 -6.14
C VAL A 48 -5.13 -6.87 -7.16
N HIS A 49 -5.35 -5.55 -7.08
CA HIS A 49 -6.19 -4.87 -8.07
C HIS A 49 -5.57 -4.89 -9.46
N VAL A 50 -4.33 -4.46 -9.60
CA VAL A 50 -3.69 -4.29 -10.91
C VAL A 50 -3.14 -5.59 -11.50
N GLU A 51 -2.98 -6.64 -10.70
CA GLU A 51 -2.46 -7.92 -11.19
C GLU A 51 -3.52 -9.02 -11.32
N VAL A 52 -4.62 -8.94 -10.55
CA VAL A 52 -5.64 -10.00 -10.48
C VAL A 52 -7.01 -9.51 -10.88
N VAL A 53 -7.49 -8.42 -10.27
CA VAL A 53 -8.87 -7.93 -10.47
C VAL A 53 -9.03 -7.26 -11.83
N ASN A 54 -8.12 -6.39 -12.18
CA ASN A 54 -8.12 -5.67 -13.45
C ASN A 54 -6.69 -5.40 -13.97
N PRO A 55 -6.03 -6.42 -14.53
CA PRO A 55 -4.67 -6.25 -15.07
C PRO A 55 -4.56 -5.21 -16.19
N ALA A 56 -5.68 -4.91 -16.87
CA ALA A 56 -5.71 -3.89 -17.91
C ALA A 56 -5.76 -2.46 -17.38
N TYR A 57 -5.98 -2.26 -16.06
CA TYR A 57 -6.05 -0.92 -15.46
C TYR A 57 -4.69 -0.21 -15.51
N TRP A 58 -3.64 -0.92 -15.12
CA TRP A 58 -2.27 -0.43 -15.21
C TRP A 58 -1.30 -1.59 -15.48
N PRO A 59 -1.18 -1.99 -16.75
CA PRO A 59 -0.22 -3.03 -17.15
C PRO A 59 1.21 -2.64 -16.80
N ASP A 60 2.03 -3.65 -16.49
CA ASP A 60 3.47 -3.48 -16.23
C ASP A 60 3.76 -2.36 -15.20
N TYR A 61 2.96 -2.33 -14.10
CA TYR A 61 3.15 -1.36 -13.03
C TYR A 61 4.59 -1.44 -12.50
N PRO A 62 5.34 -0.31 -12.43
CA PRO A 62 6.79 -0.32 -12.27
C PRO A 62 7.23 -0.55 -10.81
N TRP A 63 6.81 -1.68 -10.21
CA TRP A 63 7.08 -2.00 -8.81
C TRP A 63 8.56 -1.94 -8.43
N ALA A 64 9.44 -2.54 -9.25
CA ALA A 64 10.86 -2.61 -8.96
C ALA A 64 11.52 -1.21 -8.99
N GLU A 65 11.16 -0.38 -9.97
CA GLU A 65 11.69 0.99 -10.09
C GLU A 65 11.20 1.89 -8.94
N LEU A 66 9.96 1.71 -8.51
CA LEU A 66 9.44 2.43 -7.35
C LEU A 66 10.15 2.00 -6.06
N ALA A 67 10.38 0.70 -5.88
CA ALA A 67 11.08 0.16 -4.72
C ALA A 67 12.54 0.68 -4.60
N MET A 68 13.20 0.96 -5.73
CA MET A 68 14.53 1.58 -5.73
C MET A 68 14.52 3.06 -5.33
N THR A 69 13.37 3.70 -5.34
CA THR A 69 13.24 5.16 -5.16
C THR A 69 12.60 5.53 -3.82
N PHE A 70 11.59 4.76 -3.39
CA PHE A 70 10.83 5.01 -2.18
C PHE A 70 11.32 4.13 -1.03
N ASP A 71 11.29 4.68 0.17
CA ASP A 71 11.69 3.97 1.40
C ASP A 71 10.58 3.04 1.93
N VAL A 72 9.32 3.31 1.56
CA VAL A 72 8.14 2.55 2.03
C VAL A 72 7.12 2.41 0.91
N MET A 73 6.58 1.20 0.72
CA MET A 73 5.43 0.96 -0.15
C MET A 73 4.15 1.02 0.68
N MET A 74 3.17 1.80 0.22
CA MET A 74 1.90 1.99 0.92
C MET A 74 0.71 1.62 0.02
N PRO A 75 0.42 0.31 -0.18
CA PRO A 75 -0.68 -0.11 -1.04
C PRO A 75 -2.04 0.29 -0.48
N MET A 76 -2.92 0.84 -1.34
CA MET A 76 -4.34 1.08 -1.05
C MET A 76 -5.11 -0.24 -1.13
N ALA A 77 -5.02 -1.04 -0.06
CA ALA A 77 -5.60 -2.38 0.02
C ALA A 77 -7.06 -2.33 0.51
N TYR A 78 -7.93 -1.65 -0.23
CA TYR A 78 -9.34 -1.43 0.13
C TYR A 78 -10.18 -2.69 -0.12
N TRP A 79 -10.08 -3.72 0.76
CA TRP A 79 -10.90 -4.93 0.67
C TRP A 79 -12.40 -4.64 0.82
N SER A 80 -12.76 -3.57 1.55
CA SER A 80 -14.14 -3.24 1.86
C SER A 80 -15.01 -2.95 0.63
N ILE A 81 -14.40 -2.54 -0.48
CA ILE A 81 -15.09 -2.36 -1.77
C ILE A 81 -15.09 -3.61 -2.66
N ARG A 82 -14.54 -4.73 -2.18
CA ARG A 82 -14.46 -5.98 -2.93
C ARG A 82 -15.64 -6.89 -2.60
N GLN A 83 -15.78 -7.97 -3.36
CA GLN A 83 -16.83 -8.99 -3.19
C GLN A 83 -16.22 -10.38 -3.12
N GLY A 84 -17.01 -11.35 -2.64
CA GLY A 84 -16.59 -12.74 -2.52
C GLY A 84 -15.35 -12.89 -1.65
N GLU A 85 -14.42 -13.73 -2.07
CA GLU A 85 -13.19 -14.04 -1.32
C GLU A 85 -12.26 -12.85 -1.16
N LEU A 86 -12.30 -11.87 -2.05
CA LEU A 86 -11.49 -10.66 -1.98
C LEU A 86 -12.02 -9.66 -0.94
N ARG A 87 -13.21 -9.87 -0.38
CA ARG A 87 -13.75 -9.10 0.75
C ARG A 87 -13.08 -9.47 2.08
N ASP A 88 -12.37 -10.59 2.15
CA ASP A 88 -11.62 -10.97 3.36
C ASP A 88 -10.41 -10.04 3.56
N GLY A 89 -10.44 -9.24 4.64
CA GLY A 89 -9.41 -8.24 4.94
C GLY A 89 -8.03 -8.87 5.18
N GLY A 90 -7.97 -10.02 5.84
CA GLY A 90 -6.71 -10.72 6.09
C GLY A 90 -6.09 -11.28 4.81
N ARG A 91 -6.90 -11.96 4.00
CA ARG A 91 -6.47 -12.50 2.71
C ARG A 91 -6.04 -11.40 1.75
N TYR A 92 -6.87 -10.38 1.55
CA TYR A 92 -6.60 -9.31 0.60
C TYR A 92 -5.33 -8.54 0.96
N VAL A 93 -5.18 -8.17 2.24
CA VAL A 93 -3.99 -7.48 2.74
C VAL A 93 -2.75 -8.37 2.62
N GLY A 94 -2.85 -9.62 3.02
CA GLY A 94 -1.75 -10.57 2.91
C GLY A 94 -1.28 -10.77 1.48
N GLU A 95 -2.21 -10.96 0.55
CA GLU A 95 -1.89 -11.12 -0.88
C GLU A 95 -1.26 -9.85 -1.48
N ASN A 96 -1.66 -8.64 -1.05
CA ASN A 96 -0.99 -7.41 -1.47
C ASN A 96 0.47 -7.37 -1.03
N ILE A 97 0.76 -7.70 0.23
CA ILE A 97 2.13 -7.73 0.77
C ILE A 97 2.98 -8.74 -0.02
N ASP A 98 2.47 -9.96 -0.19
CA ASP A 98 3.19 -11.05 -0.86
C ASP A 98 3.51 -10.69 -2.33
N ARG A 99 2.55 -10.09 -3.05
CA ARG A 99 2.73 -9.66 -4.45
C ARG A 99 3.71 -8.51 -4.59
N ILE A 100 3.63 -7.48 -3.76
CA ILE A 100 4.57 -6.35 -3.81
C ILE A 100 6.00 -6.86 -3.60
N ARG A 101 6.24 -7.72 -2.64
CA ARG A 101 7.56 -8.31 -2.41
C ARG A 101 8.05 -9.14 -3.60
N ALA A 102 7.16 -9.94 -4.20
CA ALA A 102 7.50 -10.70 -5.40
C ALA A 102 7.81 -9.79 -6.59
N SER A 103 7.01 -8.75 -6.82
CA SER A 103 7.13 -7.86 -7.98
C SER A 103 8.28 -6.85 -7.85
N THR A 104 8.66 -6.48 -6.61
CA THR A 104 9.86 -5.67 -6.36
C THR A 104 11.14 -6.48 -6.36
N GLY A 105 11.05 -7.79 -6.13
CA GLY A 105 12.21 -8.66 -5.94
C GLY A 105 12.90 -8.49 -4.58
N ASP A 106 12.31 -7.72 -3.67
CA ASP A 106 12.81 -7.46 -2.32
C ASP A 106 11.84 -8.04 -1.26
N PRO A 107 12.20 -9.16 -0.61
CA PRO A 107 11.35 -9.79 0.40
C PRO A 107 11.21 -8.97 1.69
N ASP A 108 12.11 -8.02 1.91
CA ASP A 108 12.21 -7.23 3.14
C ASP A 108 11.75 -5.77 2.95
N ILE A 109 11.30 -5.40 1.74
CA ILE A 109 10.84 -4.04 1.47
C ILE A 109 9.82 -3.58 2.51
N PRO A 110 10.00 -2.40 3.12
CA PRO A 110 9.07 -1.88 4.11
C PRO A 110 7.69 -1.62 3.48
N ILE A 111 6.64 -2.22 4.06
CA ILE A 111 5.26 -2.04 3.60
C ILE A 111 4.39 -1.55 4.77
N HIS A 112 3.72 -0.40 4.57
CA HIS A 112 2.64 0.06 5.43
C HIS A 112 1.32 -0.03 4.67
N VAL A 113 0.39 -0.86 5.11
CA VAL A 113 -0.85 -1.10 4.37
C VAL A 113 -1.90 -0.03 4.69
N ILE A 114 -2.42 0.64 3.65
CA ILE A 114 -3.63 1.44 3.78
C ILE A 114 -4.81 0.49 3.57
N GLY A 115 -5.49 0.15 4.65
CA GLY A 115 -6.55 -0.87 4.69
C GLY A 115 -7.89 -0.38 4.15
N GLY A 116 -8.96 -1.07 4.54
CA GLY A 116 -10.30 -0.79 4.05
C GLY A 116 -10.84 0.60 4.41
N ILE A 117 -11.94 0.98 3.77
CA ILE A 117 -12.67 2.23 4.05
C ILE A 117 -13.36 2.07 5.40
N ALA A 118 -13.10 2.98 6.33
CA ALA A 118 -13.47 2.84 7.73
C ALA A 118 -14.98 2.65 7.97
N ASP A 119 -15.84 3.31 7.17
CA ASP A 119 -17.30 3.16 7.29
C ASP A 119 -17.81 1.78 6.85
N ASP A 120 -17.03 1.05 6.04
CA ASP A 120 -17.43 -0.20 5.41
C ASP A 120 -16.75 -1.43 6.01
N VAL A 121 -15.92 -1.27 7.06
CA VAL A 121 -15.19 -2.39 7.66
C VAL A 121 -15.79 -2.80 8.99
N THR A 122 -15.80 -4.11 9.23
CA THR A 122 -16.11 -4.66 10.55
C THR A 122 -14.85 -4.82 11.40
N ASN A 123 -15.01 -4.82 12.72
CA ASN A 123 -13.90 -5.10 13.64
C ASN A 123 -13.29 -6.51 13.43
N ALA A 124 -14.05 -7.46 12.89
CA ALA A 124 -13.54 -8.80 12.58
C ALA A 124 -12.59 -8.76 11.37
N GLU A 125 -13.00 -8.09 10.27
CA GLU A 125 -12.15 -7.87 9.10
C GLU A 125 -10.87 -7.09 9.47
N LEU A 126 -11.02 -6.06 10.32
CA LEU A 126 -9.88 -5.27 10.77
C LEU A 126 -8.88 -6.09 11.61
N ARG A 127 -9.37 -6.97 12.49
CA ARG A 127 -8.47 -7.90 13.21
C ARG A 127 -7.75 -8.86 12.27
N ALA A 128 -8.43 -9.34 11.23
CA ALA A 128 -7.81 -10.20 10.22
C ALA A 128 -6.70 -9.46 9.43
N MET A 129 -6.93 -8.18 9.07
CA MET A 129 -5.88 -7.30 8.51
C MET A 129 -4.68 -7.19 9.45
N VAL A 130 -4.90 -6.84 10.72
CA VAL A 130 -3.83 -6.69 11.72
C VAL A 130 -3.01 -7.97 11.83
N ALA A 131 -3.66 -9.12 11.93
CA ALA A 131 -2.98 -10.42 11.97
C ALA A 131 -2.15 -10.68 10.69
N ALA A 132 -2.69 -10.36 9.51
CA ALA A 132 -1.98 -10.52 8.25
C ALA A 132 -0.71 -9.65 8.16
N ILE A 133 -0.79 -8.39 8.63
CA ILE A 133 0.34 -7.46 8.70
C ILE A 133 1.44 -8.02 9.63
N GLN A 134 1.06 -8.45 10.83
CA GLN A 134 2.01 -9.00 11.82
C GLN A 134 2.69 -10.28 11.31
N VAL A 135 1.91 -11.22 10.79
CA VAL A 135 2.44 -12.52 10.29
C VAL A 135 3.41 -12.32 9.13
N ARG A 136 3.17 -11.33 8.29
CA ARG A 136 4.03 -11.04 7.13
C ARG A 136 5.14 -10.03 7.41
N GLY A 137 5.25 -9.52 8.63
CA GLY A 137 6.30 -8.56 8.99
C GLY A 137 6.22 -7.26 8.19
N ALA A 138 5.01 -6.78 7.86
CA ALA A 138 4.86 -5.42 7.37
C ALA A 138 5.02 -4.42 8.52
N ILE A 139 5.49 -3.20 8.22
CA ILE A 139 5.89 -2.22 9.25
C ILE A 139 4.71 -1.50 9.91
N GLY A 140 3.48 -1.64 9.38
CA GLY A 140 2.30 -1.02 9.94
C GLY A 140 1.09 -1.08 9.05
N GLY A 141 0.02 -0.46 9.51
CA GLY A 141 -1.23 -0.33 8.76
C GLY A 141 -2.14 0.76 9.29
N SER A 142 -2.99 1.27 8.41
CA SER A 142 -3.98 2.31 8.70
C SER A 142 -5.30 1.99 7.99
N LEU A 143 -6.35 2.73 8.31
CA LEU A 143 -7.61 2.75 7.55
C LEU A 143 -7.73 4.03 6.74
N TYR A 144 -8.49 3.99 5.68
CA TYR A 144 -8.97 5.15 4.95
C TYR A 144 -10.42 5.45 5.39
N ASP A 145 -10.73 6.60 6.10
CA ASP A 145 -9.77 7.54 6.65
C ASP A 145 -10.02 7.76 8.17
N TRP A 146 -9.22 8.60 8.81
CA TRP A 146 -9.36 8.85 10.26
C TRP A 146 -10.66 9.57 10.60
N ARG A 147 -11.23 10.38 9.70
CA ARG A 147 -12.45 11.16 9.92
C ARG A 147 -13.68 10.28 10.12
N THR A 148 -13.70 9.13 9.44
CA THR A 148 -14.79 8.14 9.50
C THR A 148 -14.46 6.99 10.45
N SER A 149 -13.21 6.92 10.96
CA SER A 149 -12.80 5.89 11.90
C SER A 149 -13.45 6.04 13.26
N GLN A 150 -13.89 4.91 13.83
CA GLN A 150 -14.51 4.84 15.15
C GLN A 150 -13.47 4.55 16.24
N PRO A 151 -13.73 4.84 17.53
CA PRO A 151 -12.82 4.51 18.63
C PRO A 151 -12.44 3.03 18.69
N THR A 152 -13.35 2.13 18.31
CA THR A 152 -13.12 0.67 18.27
C THR A 152 -12.11 0.27 17.20
N HIS A 153 -12.01 1.04 16.11
CA HIS A 153 -10.99 0.82 15.08
C HIS A 153 -9.59 1.09 15.62
N TRP A 154 -9.41 2.19 16.35
CA TRP A 154 -8.14 2.55 16.97
C TRP A 154 -7.66 1.51 17.97
N LEU A 155 -8.59 0.98 18.81
CA LEU A 155 -8.28 -0.11 19.73
C LEU A 155 -7.84 -1.38 18.98
N THR A 156 -8.45 -1.66 17.84
CA THR A 156 -8.11 -2.84 17.03
C THR A 156 -6.77 -2.66 16.31
N LEU A 157 -6.42 -1.44 15.89
CA LEU A 157 -5.15 -1.11 15.23
C LEU A 157 -3.98 -0.95 16.22
N ALA A 158 -4.25 -0.73 17.51
CA ALA A 158 -3.22 -0.46 18.52
C ALA A 158 -2.03 -1.43 18.51
N PRO A 159 -2.20 -2.75 18.28
CA PRO A 159 -1.06 -3.68 18.21
C PRO A 159 -0.06 -3.36 17.10
N LEU A 160 -0.46 -2.62 16.05
CA LEU A 160 0.45 -2.21 14.96
C LEU A 160 1.41 -1.08 15.39
N ALA A 161 1.11 -0.33 16.43
CA ALA A 161 1.99 0.71 16.96
C ALA A 161 3.28 0.16 17.58
N GLU A 162 3.29 -1.13 17.91
CA GLU A 162 4.46 -1.83 18.46
C GLU A 162 5.40 -2.38 17.37
N LEU A 163 4.95 -2.38 16.10
CA LEU A 163 5.77 -2.81 14.98
C LEU A 163 6.85 -1.75 14.72
N ARG A 164 8.11 -2.19 14.68
CA ARG A 164 9.23 -1.32 14.35
C ARG A 164 9.61 -1.55 12.90
N ALA A 165 9.91 -0.46 12.21
CA ALA A 165 10.69 -0.54 10.99
C ALA A 165 12.07 -1.12 11.38
N GLY A 166 12.39 -2.30 10.86
CA GLY A 166 13.65 -2.98 11.09
C GLY A 166 14.83 -2.20 10.52
#